data_6802b82fbfb3f1ebd54b66777059efdd
#
_entry.id   6802b82fbfb3f1ebd54b66777059efdd
#
_cell.length_a   1.000
_cell.length_b   1.000
_cell.length_c   1.000
_cell.angle_alpha   90.00
_cell.angle_beta   90.00
_cell.angle_gamma   90.00
#
_symmetry.space_group_name_H-M   'P 1'
#
loop_
_entity.id
_entity.type
_entity.pdbx_description
1 polymer ?
#
loop_
_entity_poly.entity_id
_entity_poly.type
_entity_poly.pdbx_seq_one_letter_code
_entity_poly.pdbx_strand_id
1 'polypeptide(L)'
;MLFLYNPTAGKGRVTADLAAVLDVFTKAGYLTTVYPTQGKADATRIAAELGGQFDRVVCSGGDGTLSETVSGLMQLDHPPVLGYIPFGSTNDCATTLRLPRDPVKAAQTASETGVPRPWDIGRLNGRPFVYVAAFGAFTEVSYDTPQDLKNTFGHLAYVMAGIASLPSIT
;
A
#
# COMPACT_ATOMS: atom_id res chain seq x y z
N MET A 1 17.66 1.98 3.99
CA MET A 1 16.26 1.82 3.50
C MET A 1 15.41 1.19 4.58
N LEU A 2 14.18 1.67 4.79
CA LEU A 2 13.15 1.00 5.59
C LEU A 2 12.20 0.27 4.66
N PHE A 3 11.98 -1.03 4.88
CA PHE A 3 11.03 -1.85 4.12
C PHE A 3 9.88 -2.29 5.02
N LEU A 4 8.71 -1.71 4.83
CA LEU A 4 7.46 -2.03 5.50
C LEU A 4 6.67 -3.01 4.64
N TYR A 5 6.25 -4.15 5.18
CA TYR A 5 5.41 -5.06 4.43
C TYR A 5 4.24 -5.61 5.26
N ASN A 6 3.10 -5.79 4.61
CA ASN A 6 1.96 -6.44 5.23
C ASN A 6 2.04 -7.95 4.99
N PRO A 7 2.32 -8.78 6.01
CA PRO A 7 2.53 -10.22 5.84
C PRO A 7 1.28 -10.97 5.35
N THR A 8 0.08 -10.39 5.52
CA THR A 8 -1.18 -11.01 5.07
C THR A 8 -1.59 -10.57 3.66
N ALA A 9 -0.88 -9.63 3.06
CA ALA A 9 -1.20 -9.16 1.71
C ALA A 9 -1.04 -10.27 0.65
N GLY A 10 -1.90 -10.24 -0.36
CA GLY A 10 -1.86 -11.19 -1.46
C GLY A 10 -1.99 -12.65 -1.04
N LYS A 11 -2.76 -12.94 0.02
CA LYS A 11 -2.89 -14.29 0.61
C LYS A 11 -1.55 -14.83 1.17
N GLY A 12 -0.71 -13.95 1.72
CA GLY A 12 0.59 -14.32 2.27
C GLY A 12 1.71 -14.48 1.24
N ARG A 13 1.45 -14.22 -0.05
CA ARG A 13 2.47 -14.34 -1.11
C ARG A 13 3.66 -13.40 -0.91
N VAL A 14 3.46 -12.26 -0.26
CA VAL A 14 4.54 -11.33 0.05
C VAL A 14 5.70 -12.00 0.80
N THR A 15 5.38 -12.96 1.69
CA THR A 15 6.39 -13.69 2.47
C THR A 15 7.18 -14.66 1.59
N ALA A 16 6.56 -15.27 0.58
CA ALA A 16 7.23 -16.17 -0.34
C ALA A 16 8.27 -15.44 -1.22
N ASP A 17 7.97 -14.20 -1.61
CA ASP A 17 8.86 -13.40 -2.47
C ASP A 17 9.86 -12.55 -1.68
N LEU A 18 9.78 -12.55 -0.34
CA LEU A 18 10.56 -11.67 0.54
C LEU A 18 12.06 -11.77 0.29
N ALA A 19 12.60 -12.99 0.21
CA ALA A 19 14.03 -13.20 -0.01
C ALA A 19 14.51 -12.61 -1.34
N ALA A 20 13.73 -12.79 -2.42
CA ALA A 20 14.05 -12.23 -3.73
C ALA A 20 13.98 -10.70 -3.75
N VAL A 21 13.02 -10.11 -3.06
CA VAL A 21 12.90 -8.65 -2.90
C VAL A 21 14.09 -8.08 -2.12
N LEU A 22 14.48 -8.72 -1.02
CA LEU A 22 15.63 -8.28 -0.22
C LEU A 22 16.96 -8.43 -0.98
N ASP A 23 17.11 -9.46 -1.81
CA ASP A 23 18.27 -9.63 -2.68
C ASP A 23 18.40 -8.46 -3.66
N VAL A 24 17.29 -7.98 -4.26
CA VAL A 24 17.27 -6.79 -5.10
C VAL A 24 17.78 -5.57 -4.32
N PHE A 25 17.26 -5.31 -3.13
CA PHE A 25 17.68 -4.17 -2.33
C PHE A 25 19.16 -4.23 -1.95
N THR A 26 19.64 -5.42 -1.60
CA THR A 26 21.05 -5.64 -1.28
C THR A 26 21.95 -5.37 -2.49
N LYS A 27 21.56 -5.86 -3.68
CA LYS A 27 22.28 -5.62 -4.94
C LYS A 27 22.29 -4.14 -5.33
N ALA A 28 21.22 -3.41 -4.98
CA ALA A 28 21.13 -1.97 -5.14
C ALA A 28 21.96 -1.17 -4.11
N GLY A 29 22.67 -1.84 -3.22
CA GLY A 29 23.55 -1.22 -2.22
C GLY A 29 22.85 -0.76 -0.93
N TYR A 30 21.59 -1.16 -0.69
CA TYR A 30 20.87 -0.76 0.52
C TYR A 30 21.14 -1.71 1.69
N LEU A 31 21.43 -1.12 2.86
CA LEU A 31 21.19 -1.78 4.13
C LEU A 31 19.70 -1.61 4.47
N THR A 32 18.99 -2.73 4.57
CA THR A 32 17.52 -2.71 4.68
C THR A 32 17.08 -3.10 6.08
N THR A 33 16.37 -2.20 6.75
CA THR A 33 15.59 -2.53 7.95
C THR A 33 14.23 -3.02 7.51
N VAL A 34 13.88 -4.25 7.89
CA VAL A 34 12.64 -4.92 7.48
C VAL A 34 11.64 -4.91 8.63
N TYR A 35 10.42 -4.45 8.37
CA TYR A 35 9.37 -4.40 9.37
C TYR A 35 8.07 -5.02 8.83
N PRO A 36 7.66 -6.20 9.36
CA PRO A 36 6.33 -6.76 9.11
C PRO A 36 5.28 -6.01 9.92
N THR A 37 4.27 -5.44 9.29
CA THR A 37 3.19 -4.77 10.00
C THR A 37 2.37 -5.77 10.82
N GLN A 38 1.96 -5.36 12.02
CA GLN A 38 1.29 -6.23 12.99
C GLN A 38 -0.23 -6.04 13.02
N GLY A 39 -0.76 -5.04 12.32
CA GLY A 39 -2.18 -4.76 12.29
C GLY A 39 -2.52 -3.43 11.65
N LYS A 40 -3.77 -3.02 11.79
CA LYS A 40 -4.29 -1.76 11.26
C LYS A 40 -3.55 -0.57 11.88
N ALA A 41 -3.24 0.42 11.06
CA ALA A 41 -2.51 1.64 11.40
C ALA A 41 -1.04 1.45 11.83
N ASP A 42 -0.52 0.22 11.84
CA ASP A 42 0.87 -0.02 12.23
C ASP A 42 1.86 0.54 11.20
N ALA A 43 1.53 0.45 9.90
CA ALA A 43 2.34 1.09 8.86
C ALA A 43 2.38 2.62 9.02
N THR A 44 1.28 3.25 9.46
CA THR A 44 1.25 4.69 9.76
C THR A 44 2.19 5.03 10.90
N ARG A 45 2.08 4.27 12.00
CA ARG A 45 2.92 4.49 13.19
C ARG A 45 4.41 4.35 12.87
N ILE A 46 4.80 3.25 12.24
CA ILE A 46 6.21 2.98 11.93
C ILE A 46 6.78 3.96 10.89
N ALA A 47 5.99 4.32 9.87
CA ALA A 47 6.42 5.31 8.90
C ALA A 47 6.64 6.70 9.55
N ALA A 48 5.81 7.09 10.52
CA ALA A 48 5.98 8.34 11.26
C ALA A 48 7.17 8.28 12.23
N GLU A 49 7.35 7.17 12.97
CA GLU A 49 8.40 7.03 13.98
C GLU A 49 9.79 6.85 13.39
N LEU A 50 9.91 6.06 12.32
CA LEU A 50 11.19 5.63 11.78
C LEU A 50 11.50 6.19 10.39
N GLY A 51 10.48 6.56 9.60
CA GLY A 51 10.64 6.94 8.20
C GLY A 51 11.70 8.01 7.96
N GLY A 52 11.75 9.03 8.82
CA GLY A 52 12.71 10.13 8.72
C GLY A 52 14.18 9.75 8.98
N GLN A 53 14.44 8.53 9.46
CA GLN A 53 15.80 8.03 9.70
C GLN A 53 16.42 7.37 8.45
N PHE A 54 15.66 7.30 7.35
CA PHE A 54 16.06 6.59 6.13
C PHE A 54 15.90 7.50 4.89
N ASP A 55 16.80 7.36 3.94
CA ASP A 55 16.73 8.08 2.67
C ASP A 55 15.58 7.57 1.78
N ARG A 56 15.12 6.35 2.06
CA ARG A 56 14.07 5.69 1.28
C ARG A 56 13.23 4.78 2.18
N VAL A 57 11.92 4.88 1.99
CA VAL A 57 10.95 3.92 2.54
C VAL A 57 10.34 3.15 1.37
N VAL A 58 10.25 1.83 1.49
CA VAL A 58 9.51 0.99 0.55
C VAL A 58 8.38 0.31 1.30
N CYS A 59 7.15 0.41 0.81
CA CYS A 59 6.04 -0.35 1.36
C CYS A 59 5.58 -1.45 0.40
N SER A 60 5.21 -2.59 0.98
CA SER A 60 4.68 -3.73 0.23
C SER A 60 3.37 -4.21 0.83
N GLY A 61 2.33 -4.22 0.00
CA GLY A 61 0.98 -4.55 0.41
C GLY A 61 -0.06 -4.12 -0.61
N GLY A 62 -1.30 -3.93 -0.18
CA GLY A 62 -2.38 -3.33 -0.98
C GLY A 62 -2.45 -1.81 -0.82
N ASP A 63 -3.49 -1.21 -1.45
CA ASP A 63 -3.74 0.23 -1.39
C ASP A 63 -3.91 0.75 0.05
N GLY A 64 -4.45 -0.08 0.96
CA GLY A 64 -4.56 0.24 2.39
C GLY A 64 -3.19 0.40 3.06
N THR A 65 -2.24 -0.53 2.81
CA THR A 65 -0.88 -0.44 3.34
C THR A 65 -0.15 0.79 2.80
N LEU A 66 -0.32 1.08 1.51
CA LEU A 66 0.21 2.29 0.88
C LEU A 66 -0.35 3.55 1.54
N SER A 67 -1.69 3.62 1.70
CA SER A 67 -2.36 4.77 2.33
C SER A 67 -1.92 4.99 3.77
N GLU A 68 -1.77 3.92 4.56
CA GLU A 68 -1.24 3.99 5.92
C GLU A 68 0.21 4.50 5.92
N THR A 69 1.08 3.96 5.07
CA THR A 69 2.48 4.39 4.98
C THR A 69 2.58 5.88 4.63
N VAL A 70 1.83 6.33 3.62
CA VAL A 70 1.78 7.75 3.25
C VAL A 70 1.26 8.61 4.40
N SER A 71 0.22 8.15 5.12
CA SER A 71 -0.32 8.89 6.28
C SER A 71 0.71 9.06 7.39
N GLY A 72 1.62 8.12 7.55
CA GLY A 72 2.75 8.25 8.48
C GLY A 72 3.82 9.21 7.97
N LEU A 73 4.24 9.06 6.71
CA LEU A 73 5.26 9.91 6.11
C LEU A 73 4.83 11.38 6.01
N MET A 74 3.54 11.65 5.83
CA MET A 74 2.99 13.02 5.81
C MET A 74 3.03 13.74 7.18
N GLN A 75 3.47 13.08 8.24
CA GLN A 75 3.73 13.68 9.54
C GLN A 75 5.17 14.19 9.68
N LEU A 76 6.04 13.85 8.72
CA LEU A 76 7.44 14.28 8.71
C LEU A 76 7.58 15.60 7.95
N ASP A 77 8.47 16.48 8.45
CA ASP A 77 8.79 17.74 7.76
C ASP A 77 9.49 17.47 6.41
N HIS A 78 10.31 16.42 6.36
CA HIS A 78 11.05 16.02 5.17
C HIS A 78 10.85 14.51 4.93
N PRO A 79 9.74 14.10 4.30
CA PRO A 79 9.50 12.70 4.02
C PRO A 79 10.51 12.15 3.02
N PRO A 80 11.02 10.92 3.23
CA PRO A 80 11.89 10.25 2.28
C PRO A 80 11.16 9.85 1.00
N VAL A 81 11.91 9.45 -0.01
CA VAL A 81 11.34 8.86 -1.23
C VAL A 81 10.60 7.58 -0.87
N LEU A 82 9.35 7.46 -1.31
CA LEU A 82 8.52 6.27 -1.13
C LEU A 82 8.55 5.38 -2.38
N GLY A 83 8.90 4.10 -2.20
CA GLY A 83 8.71 3.03 -3.17
C GLY A 83 7.48 2.19 -2.82
N TYR A 84 6.84 1.57 -3.82
CA TYR A 84 5.67 0.73 -3.61
C TYR A 84 5.77 -0.58 -4.37
N ILE A 85 5.59 -1.70 -3.68
CA ILE A 85 5.51 -3.06 -4.23
C ILE A 85 4.08 -3.58 -4.02
N PRO A 86 3.26 -3.67 -5.10
CA PRO A 86 1.84 -4.00 -4.97
C PRO A 86 1.63 -5.50 -4.72
N PHE A 87 0.98 -5.84 -3.61
CA PHE A 87 0.54 -7.20 -3.26
C PHE A 87 -0.94 -7.29 -2.90
N GLY A 88 -1.70 -6.21 -3.04
CA GLY A 88 -3.13 -6.20 -2.78
C GLY A 88 -3.96 -6.88 -3.88
N SER A 89 -5.26 -6.99 -3.63
CA SER A 89 -6.21 -7.59 -4.58
C SER A 89 -6.46 -6.69 -5.78
N THR A 90 -6.56 -5.39 -5.59
CA THR A 90 -6.93 -4.41 -6.63
C THR A 90 -5.70 -3.61 -7.10
N ASN A 91 -4.97 -2.99 -6.16
CA ASN A 91 -3.78 -2.18 -6.41
C ASN A 91 -4.03 -1.04 -7.42
N ASP A 92 -5.08 -0.25 -7.18
CA ASP A 92 -5.51 0.82 -8.08
C ASP A 92 -4.43 1.88 -8.29
N CYS A 93 -3.76 2.26 -7.20
CA CYS A 93 -2.64 3.19 -7.26
C CYS A 93 -1.49 2.66 -8.12
N ALA A 94 -1.12 1.38 -7.93
CA ALA A 94 -0.06 0.76 -8.73
C ALA A 94 -0.42 0.67 -10.22
N THR A 95 -1.68 0.41 -10.53
CA THR A 95 -2.20 0.37 -11.92
C THR A 95 -2.09 1.76 -12.57
N THR A 96 -2.49 2.81 -11.85
CA THR A 96 -2.38 4.20 -12.31
C THR A 96 -0.94 4.62 -12.55
N LEU A 97 -0.04 4.23 -11.63
CA LEU A 97 1.40 4.50 -11.73
C LEU A 97 2.12 3.57 -12.73
N ARG A 98 1.41 2.60 -13.29
CA ARG A 98 1.96 1.57 -14.19
C ARG A 98 3.13 0.80 -13.56
N LEU A 99 3.04 0.53 -12.25
CA LEU A 99 4.05 -0.24 -11.54
C LEU A 99 4.00 -1.72 -11.97
N PRO A 100 5.15 -2.39 -12.02
CA PRO A 100 5.20 -3.82 -12.31
C PRO A 100 4.38 -4.63 -11.28
N ARG A 101 3.67 -5.65 -11.77
CA ARG A 101 2.97 -6.61 -10.89
C ARG A 101 3.89 -7.70 -10.35
N ASP A 102 4.99 -7.95 -11.04
CA ASP A 102 6.03 -8.86 -10.60
C ASP A 102 6.79 -8.23 -9.42
N PRO A 103 6.88 -8.92 -8.27
CA PRO A 103 7.48 -8.33 -7.06
C PRO A 103 8.94 -7.94 -7.21
N VAL A 104 9.72 -8.73 -7.93
CA VAL A 104 11.15 -8.45 -8.16
C VAL A 104 11.33 -7.21 -9.03
N LYS A 105 10.55 -7.10 -10.11
CA LYS A 105 10.57 -5.91 -10.97
C LYS A 105 10.05 -4.68 -10.25
N ALA A 106 9.03 -4.83 -9.40
CA ALA A 106 8.53 -3.74 -8.57
C ALA A 106 9.59 -3.29 -7.55
N ALA A 107 10.33 -4.23 -6.95
CA ALA A 107 11.45 -3.94 -6.05
C ALA A 107 12.58 -3.19 -6.78
N GLN A 108 12.94 -3.60 -7.99
CA GLN A 108 13.91 -2.90 -8.85
C GLN A 108 13.44 -1.47 -9.15
N THR A 109 12.16 -1.30 -9.49
CA THR A 109 11.58 0.03 -9.72
C THR A 109 11.64 0.87 -8.44
N ALA A 110 11.34 0.29 -7.29
CA ALA A 110 11.32 0.99 -6.01
C ALA A 110 12.72 1.38 -5.51
N SER A 111 13.77 0.67 -5.92
CA SER A 111 15.15 0.86 -5.42
C SER A 111 16.12 1.47 -6.42
N GLU A 112 16.07 1.08 -7.70
CA GLU A 112 17.10 1.41 -8.68
C GLU A 112 16.57 2.15 -9.91
N THR A 113 15.65 1.52 -10.64
CA THR A 113 15.26 1.96 -12.00
C THR A 113 14.15 3.00 -12.01
N GLY A 114 13.44 3.16 -10.89
CA GLY A 114 12.36 4.13 -10.78
C GLY A 114 12.88 5.55 -10.64
N VAL A 115 12.29 6.45 -11.41
CA VAL A 115 12.55 7.89 -11.27
C VAL A 115 11.57 8.46 -10.26
N PRO A 116 12.04 9.02 -9.12
CA PRO A 116 11.17 9.67 -8.15
C PRO A 116 10.37 10.80 -8.80
N ARG A 117 9.09 10.84 -8.53
CA ARG A 117 8.19 11.89 -9.02
C ARG A 117 7.41 12.48 -7.85
N PRO A 118 7.19 13.80 -7.84
CA PRO A 118 6.27 14.38 -6.88
C PRO A 118 4.87 13.82 -7.11
N TRP A 119 4.18 13.54 -6.00
CA TRP A 119 2.82 13.02 -6.01
C TRP A 119 1.97 13.85 -5.06
N ASP A 120 0.89 14.43 -5.59
CA ASP A 120 -0.03 15.21 -4.80
C ASP A 120 -0.85 14.31 -3.87
N ILE A 121 -0.92 14.67 -2.60
CA ILE A 121 -1.69 13.96 -1.59
C ILE A 121 -2.90 14.81 -1.22
N GLY A 122 -4.10 14.25 -1.47
CA GLY A 122 -5.33 14.89 -1.06
C GLY A 122 -5.56 14.80 0.46
N ARG A 123 -6.34 15.75 1.01
CA ARG A 123 -6.79 15.72 2.40
C ARG A 123 -8.30 15.87 2.48
N LEU A 124 -8.95 14.96 3.22
CA LEU A 124 -10.36 15.04 3.55
C LEU A 124 -10.51 14.99 5.07
N ASN A 125 -11.10 16.02 5.66
CA ASN A 125 -11.24 16.16 7.13
C ASN A 125 -9.92 15.94 7.89
N GLY A 126 -8.82 16.49 7.36
CA GLY A 126 -7.48 16.36 7.95
C GLY A 126 -6.77 15.03 7.70
N ARG A 127 -7.44 14.03 7.14
CA ARG A 127 -6.86 12.72 6.81
C ARG A 127 -6.31 12.71 5.39
N PRO A 128 -5.04 12.32 5.19
CA PRO A 128 -4.49 12.20 3.85
C PRO A 128 -5.09 11.00 3.12
N PHE A 129 -5.23 11.12 1.80
CA PHE A 129 -5.56 10.01 0.91
C PHE A 129 -4.70 10.05 -0.36
N VAL A 130 -4.32 8.89 -0.86
CA VAL A 130 -3.34 8.75 -1.96
C VAL A 130 -4.04 8.71 -3.32
N TYR A 131 -5.19 8.05 -3.41
CA TYR A 131 -5.82 7.73 -4.69
C TYR A 131 -7.21 8.33 -4.83
N VAL A 132 -8.13 7.95 -3.94
CA VAL A 132 -9.52 8.40 -3.99
C VAL A 132 -10.08 8.60 -2.59
N ALA A 133 -10.86 9.65 -2.41
CA ALA A 133 -11.79 9.83 -1.29
C ALA A 133 -13.20 9.81 -1.87
N ALA A 134 -14.04 8.88 -1.41
CA ALA A 134 -15.41 8.73 -1.89
C ALA A 134 -16.40 8.81 -0.72
N PHE A 135 -17.57 9.35 -0.98
CA PHE A 135 -18.68 9.44 -0.02
C PHE A 135 -20.03 9.29 -0.75
N GLY A 136 -21.07 8.90 -0.01
CA GLY A 136 -22.40 8.69 -0.56
C GLY A 136 -22.74 7.23 -0.80
N ALA A 137 -23.71 6.97 -1.68
CA ALA A 137 -24.19 5.63 -1.96
C ALA A 137 -23.05 4.67 -2.35
N PHE A 138 -23.10 3.43 -1.85
CA PHE A 138 -22.11 2.37 -2.07
C PHE A 138 -20.74 2.53 -1.38
N THR A 139 -20.47 3.60 -0.64
CA THR A 139 -19.17 3.73 0.03
C THR A 139 -19.03 2.77 1.22
N GLU A 140 -20.12 2.45 1.91
CA GLU A 140 -20.16 1.45 3.00
C GLU A 140 -19.74 0.06 2.51
N VAL A 141 -20.11 -0.29 1.28
CA VAL A 141 -19.75 -1.55 0.63
C VAL A 141 -18.24 -1.78 0.60
N SER A 142 -17.47 -0.72 0.43
CA SER A 142 -16.00 -0.81 0.34
C SER A 142 -15.36 -1.09 1.71
N TYR A 143 -15.98 -0.63 2.79
CA TYR A 143 -15.45 -0.78 4.16
C TYR A 143 -15.94 -2.06 4.84
N ASP A 144 -17.19 -2.43 4.64
CA ASP A 144 -17.83 -3.56 5.34
C ASP A 144 -17.64 -4.92 4.65
N THR A 145 -17.10 -4.94 3.43
CA THR A 145 -16.84 -6.21 2.75
C THR A 145 -15.74 -6.98 3.48
N PRO A 146 -16.01 -8.17 4.04
CA PRO A 146 -15.03 -8.99 4.74
C PRO A 146 -13.80 -9.28 3.87
N GLN A 147 -12.62 -9.32 4.49
CA GLN A 147 -11.36 -9.55 3.79
C GLN A 147 -11.33 -10.89 3.05
N ASP A 148 -12.01 -11.90 3.59
CA ASP A 148 -12.12 -13.23 2.97
C ASP A 148 -12.91 -13.18 1.66
N LEU A 149 -13.98 -12.38 1.59
CA LEU A 149 -14.73 -12.16 0.35
C LEU A 149 -13.93 -11.39 -0.68
N LYS A 150 -13.18 -10.36 -0.26
CA LYS A 150 -12.25 -9.61 -1.13
C LYS A 150 -11.17 -10.53 -1.70
N ASN A 151 -10.64 -11.43 -0.87
CA ASN A 151 -9.61 -12.37 -1.27
C ASN A 151 -10.11 -13.48 -2.22
N THR A 152 -11.39 -13.84 -2.12
CA THR A 152 -12.00 -14.93 -2.92
C THR A 152 -12.54 -14.44 -4.26
N PHE A 153 -13.21 -13.30 -4.26
CA PHE A 153 -13.97 -12.80 -5.43
C PHE A 153 -13.38 -11.52 -6.04
N GLY A 154 -12.33 -10.92 -5.44
CA GLY A 154 -11.70 -9.72 -5.96
C GLY A 154 -12.70 -8.60 -6.23
N HIS A 155 -12.66 -8.04 -7.45
CA HIS A 155 -13.55 -6.95 -7.86
C HIS A 155 -15.04 -7.33 -7.83
N LEU A 156 -15.37 -8.62 -8.04
CA LEU A 156 -16.76 -9.12 -8.02
C LEU A 156 -17.39 -9.00 -6.63
N ALA A 157 -16.60 -9.07 -5.55
CA ALA A 157 -17.11 -8.91 -4.18
C ALA A 157 -17.72 -7.52 -3.97
N TYR A 158 -17.11 -6.49 -4.52
CA TYR A 158 -17.62 -5.12 -4.45
C TYR A 158 -18.91 -4.93 -5.26
N VAL A 159 -19.00 -5.56 -6.42
CA VAL A 159 -20.20 -5.51 -7.27
C VAL A 159 -21.38 -6.21 -6.57
N MET A 160 -21.14 -7.40 -6.00
CA MET A 160 -22.19 -8.15 -5.29
C MET A 160 -22.67 -7.43 -4.01
N ALA A 161 -21.74 -6.88 -3.23
CA ALA A 161 -22.07 -6.12 -2.05
C ALA A 161 -22.80 -4.79 -2.42
N GLY A 162 -22.43 -4.15 -3.53
CA GLY A 162 -23.12 -3.00 -4.09
C GLY A 162 -24.57 -3.30 -4.47
N ILE A 163 -24.82 -4.42 -5.13
CA ILE A 163 -26.18 -4.88 -5.48
C ILE A 163 -27.00 -5.17 -4.21
N ALA A 164 -26.39 -5.78 -3.19
CA ALA A 164 -27.06 -6.08 -1.92
C ALA A 164 -27.43 -4.83 -1.11
N SER A 165 -26.71 -3.70 -1.30
CA SER A 165 -26.99 -2.44 -0.60
C SER A 165 -28.06 -1.56 -1.29
N LEU A 166 -28.48 -1.89 -2.52
CA LEU A 166 -29.50 -1.14 -3.25
C LEU A 166 -30.82 -0.93 -2.49
N PRO A 167 -31.36 -1.93 -1.74
CA PRO A 167 -32.61 -1.73 -0.99
C PRO A 167 -32.51 -0.76 0.18
N SER A 168 -31.32 -0.38 0.64
CA SER A 168 -31.10 0.53 1.77
C SER A 168 -30.94 2.00 1.34
N ILE A 169 -31.02 2.29 0.05
CA ILE A 169 -30.93 3.66 -0.50
C ILE A 169 -32.38 4.19 -0.58
N THR A 170 -32.81 4.91 0.42
CA THR A 170 -34.08 5.67 0.45
C THR A 170 -33.77 7.17 0.45
#